data_d500f5b770ce5b00ca11a658c434f67a
#
_entry.id   d500f5b770ce5b00ca11a658c434f67a
#
_cell.length_a   1.000
_cell.length_b   1.000
_cell.length_c   1.000
_cell.angle_alpha   90.00
_cell.angle_beta   90.00
_cell.angle_gamma   90.00
#
_symmetry.space_group_name_H-M   'P 1'
#
loop_
_entity.id
_entity.type
_entity.pdbx_description
1 polymer ?
#
loop_
_entity_poly.entity_id
_entity_poly.type
_entity_poly.pdbx_seq_one_letter_code
_entity_poly.pdbx_strand_id
1 'polypeptide(L)'
;MHSVHAAAFGTSAEADLVAALRADADPVVSLVAEHDGAIVGHIMFSPVTLPGHDLKIMGLAPVAVAPSRQRQGIGSALVRAGLERCRALGYGADVVLGHPEYYPRFGFVPSVRFGIRSAYDVPDDVFMALELRAGYLQGAAGVIRYHDAFGRGDLDPAT
;
A
#
# COMPACT_ATOMS: atom_id res chain seq x y z
N MET A 1 6.99 -12.56 10.33
CA MET A 1 6.32 -11.82 9.24
C MET A 1 6.60 -12.39 7.86
N HIS A 2 7.82 -12.83 7.61
CA HIS A 2 8.16 -13.46 6.34
C HIS A 2 7.23 -14.64 6.03
N SER A 3 6.99 -15.50 7.01
CA SER A 3 6.13 -16.66 6.83
C SER A 3 4.66 -16.31 6.56
N VAL A 4 4.16 -15.20 7.11
CA VAL A 4 2.79 -14.75 6.86
C VAL A 4 2.63 -14.36 5.39
N HIS A 5 3.56 -13.56 4.86
CA HIS A 5 3.50 -13.13 3.47
C HIS A 5 3.67 -14.30 2.51
N ALA A 6 4.64 -15.17 2.78
CA ALA A 6 4.88 -16.34 1.94
C ALA A 6 3.66 -17.26 1.91
N ALA A 7 3.02 -17.50 3.07
CA ALA A 7 1.82 -18.34 3.15
C ALA A 7 0.64 -17.71 2.42
N ALA A 8 0.43 -16.40 2.57
CA ALA A 8 -0.71 -15.70 1.98
C ALA A 8 -0.63 -15.62 0.46
N PHE A 9 0.57 -15.40 -0.08
CA PHE A 9 0.77 -15.22 -1.51
C PHE A 9 1.30 -16.47 -2.22
N GLY A 10 1.69 -17.48 -1.46
CA GLY A 10 2.27 -18.70 -2.01
C GLY A 10 3.69 -18.51 -2.57
N THR A 11 4.34 -17.37 -2.32
CA THR A 11 5.70 -17.08 -2.76
C THR A 11 6.47 -16.38 -1.66
N SER A 12 7.80 -16.39 -1.74
CA SER A 12 8.65 -15.62 -0.83
C SER A 12 9.01 -14.24 -1.38
N ALA A 13 8.59 -13.92 -2.61
CA ALA A 13 8.97 -12.65 -3.25
C ALA A 13 8.42 -11.44 -2.48
N GLU A 14 7.16 -11.50 -2.04
CA GLU A 14 6.54 -10.42 -1.27
C GLU A 14 7.18 -10.29 0.11
N ALA A 15 7.56 -11.40 0.73
CA ALA A 15 8.24 -11.38 2.03
C ALA A 15 9.63 -10.77 1.91
N ASP A 16 10.34 -11.05 0.81
CA ASP A 16 11.64 -10.45 0.53
C ASP A 16 11.50 -8.95 0.26
N LEU A 17 10.43 -8.54 -0.40
CA LEU A 17 10.12 -7.13 -0.60
C LEU A 17 9.93 -6.39 0.73
N VAL A 18 9.21 -6.99 1.67
CA VAL A 18 9.03 -6.41 3.02
C VAL A 18 10.38 -6.20 3.69
N ALA A 19 11.26 -7.19 3.63
CA ALA A 19 12.60 -7.09 4.23
C ALA A 19 13.40 -5.95 3.58
N ALA A 20 13.35 -5.84 2.25
CA ALA A 20 14.05 -4.78 1.53
C ALA A 20 13.51 -3.39 1.88
N LEU A 21 12.18 -3.23 1.96
CA LEU A 21 11.58 -1.96 2.33
C LEU A 21 11.93 -1.55 3.74
N ARG A 22 11.95 -2.49 4.69
CA ARG A 22 12.33 -2.19 6.06
C ARG A 22 13.78 -1.77 6.19
N ALA A 23 14.65 -2.30 5.35
CA ALA A 23 16.06 -1.96 5.36
C ALA A 23 16.33 -0.60 4.72
N ASP A 24 15.65 -0.27 3.63
CA ASP A 24 16.01 0.84 2.75
C ASP A 24 15.03 2.03 2.78
N ALA A 25 13.74 1.78 2.98
CA ALA A 25 12.74 2.87 2.94
C ALA A 25 12.62 3.52 4.32
N ASP A 26 12.47 4.86 4.33
CA ASP A 26 12.32 5.63 5.56
C ASP A 26 11.50 6.90 5.27
N PRO A 27 10.40 7.17 5.99
CA PRO A 27 9.81 6.29 6.98
C PRO A 27 8.98 5.18 6.34
N VAL A 28 8.70 4.13 7.10
CA VAL A 28 7.71 3.12 6.70
C VAL A 28 6.66 3.00 7.79
N VAL A 29 5.43 2.65 7.38
CA VAL A 29 4.39 2.21 8.30
C VAL A 29 4.30 0.70 8.15
N SER A 30 4.53 -0.03 9.23
CA SER A 30 4.49 -1.48 9.24
C SER A 30 3.71 -1.93 10.46
N LEU A 31 2.56 -2.55 10.22
CA LEU A 31 1.65 -2.97 11.28
C LEU A 31 1.37 -4.46 11.16
N VAL A 32 1.20 -5.11 12.29
CA VAL A 32 0.85 -6.53 12.35
C VAL A 32 -0.46 -6.70 13.10
N ALA A 33 -1.19 -7.77 12.74
CA ALA A 33 -2.33 -8.23 13.50
C ALA A 33 -1.92 -9.50 14.22
N GLU A 34 -2.21 -9.58 15.52
CA GLU A 34 -1.91 -10.74 16.34
C GLU A 34 -3.20 -11.38 16.84
N HIS A 35 -3.18 -12.71 16.94
CA HIS A 35 -4.27 -13.47 17.52
C HIS A 35 -3.66 -14.67 18.27
N ASP A 36 -3.98 -14.78 19.56
CA ASP A 36 -3.47 -15.84 20.44
C ASP A 36 -1.93 -15.97 20.40
N GLY A 37 -1.24 -14.82 20.38
CA GLY A 37 0.21 -14.76 20.37
C GLY A 37 0.87 -15.01 19.02
N ALA A 38 0.09 -15.25 17.96
CA ALA A 38 0.61 -15.46 16.62
C ALA A 38 0.31 -14.28 15.71
N ILE A 39 1.26 -13.95 14.82
CA ILE A 39 1.04 -12.93 13.80
C ILE A 39 0.19 -13.54 12.70
N VAL A 40 -0.99 -12.97 12.47
CA VAL A 40 -1.96 -13.45 11.48
C VAL A 40 -2.14 -12.49 10.31
N GLY A 41 -1.57 -11.30 10.37
CA GLY A 41 -1.65 -10.33 9.28
C GLY A 41 -0.54 -9.30 9.36
N HIS A 42 -0.26 -8.67 8.22
CA HIS A 42 0.75 -7.63 8.11
C HIS A 42 0.37 -6.68 6.99
N ILE A 43 0.62 -5.39 7.20
CA ILE A 43 0.50 -4.37 6.16
C ILE A 43 1.71 -3.45 6.23
N MET A 44 2.13 -2.94 5.09
CA MET A 44 3.21 -1.96 5.01
C MET A 44 2.84 -0.85 4.05
N PHE A 45 3.23 0.36 4.42
CA PHE A 45 3.18 1.54 3.57
C PHE A 45 4.59 2.09 3.47
N SER A 46 4.98 2.54 2.29
CA SER A 46 6.28 3.14 2.08
C SER A 46 6.14 4.40 1.22
N PRO A 47 7.07 5.36 1.36
CA PRO A 47 7.00 6.59 0.59
C PRO A 47 7.10 6.32 -0.92
N VAL A 48 6.28 7.04 -1.67
CA VAL A 48 6.38 7.12 -3.12
C VAL A 48 6.63 8.57 -3.51
N THR A 49 7.06 8.81 -4.73
CA THR A 49 7.30 10.17 -5.22
C THR A 49 6.46 10.45 -6.45
N LEU A 50 6.05 11.70 -6.58
CA LEU A 50 5.45 12.21 -7.81
C LEU A 50 6.41 13.25 -8.35
N PRO A 51 7.24 12.92 -9.37
CA PRO A 51 8.26 13.83 -9.87
C PRO A 51 7.66 15.17 -10.30
N GLY A 52 8.33 16.26 -9.95
CA GLY A 52 7.86 17.62 -10.20
C GLY A 52 6.95 18.19 -9.13
N HIS A 53 6.64 17.41 -8.09
CA HIS A 53 5.81 17.86 -6.98
C HIS A 53 6.46 17.51 -5.65
N ASP A 54 6.32 18.40 -4.68
CA ASP A 54 6.81 18.16 -3.31
C ASP A 54 5.65 17.72 -2.43
N LEU A 55 5.17 16.50 -2.69
CA LEU A 55 4.02 15.92 -1.99
C LEU A 55 4.46 14.71 -1.18
N LYS A 56 3.87 14.58 0.01
CA LYS A 56 4.09 13.42 0.89
C LYS A 56 3.01 12.38 0.62
N ILE A 57 3.36 11.34 -0.13
CA ILE A 57 2.46 10.29 -0.55
C ILE A 57 3.06 8.94 -0.13
N MET A 58 2.23 8.09 0.44
CA MET A 58 2.60 6.71 0.76
C MET A 58 1.99 5.75 -0.24
N GLY A 59 2.69 4.67 -0.55
CA GLY A 59 2.14 3.55 -1.30
C GLY A 59 1.82 2.40 -0.37
N LEU A 60 0.63 1.83 -0.51
CA LEU A 60 0.19 0.67 0.27
C LEU A 60 0.62 -0.60 -0.47
N ALA A 61 1.59 -1.31 0.06
CA ALA A 61 2.02 -2.64 -0.39
C ALA A 61 3.17 -3.12 0.47
N PRO A 62 3.22 -4.39 0.82
CA PRO A 62 2.17 -5.38 0.63
C PRO A 62 1.19 -5.43 1.80
N VAL A 63 0.08 -6.14 1.61
CA VAL A 63 -0.83 -6.51 2.68
C VAL A 63 -1.08 -8.00 2.59
N ALA A 64 -1.04 -8.68 3.72
CA ALA A 64 -1.22 -10.13 3.78
C ALA A 64 -1.94 -10.53 5.05
N VAL A 65 -2.80 -11.53 4.94
CA VAL A 65 -3.48 -12.16 6.08
C VAL A 65 -3.29 -13.66 5.94
N ALA A 66 -2.97 -14.33 7.06
CA ALA A 66 -2.79 -15.77 7.07
C ALA A 66 -4.01 -16.47 6.45
N PRO A 67 -3.82 -17.52 5.62
CA PRO A 67 -4.93 -18.14 4.89
C PRO A 67 -6.09 -18.57 5.78
N SER A 68 -5.82 -19.07 6.99
CA SER A 68 -6.84 -19.50 7.93
C SER A 68 -7.63 -18.35 8.57
N ARG A 69 -7.18 -17.11 8.38
CA ARG A 69 -7.76 -15.92 9.00
C ARG A 69 -8.32 -14.92 8.00
N GLN A 70 -8.31 -15.26 6.72
CA GLN A 70 -8.85 -14.38 5.69
C GLN A 70 -10.37 -14.27 5.80
N ARG A 71 -10.92 -13.16 5.31
CA ARG A 71 -12.37 -12.85 5.30
C ARG A 71 -12.96 -12.63 6.70
N GLN A 72 -12.12 -12.24 7.67
CA GLN A 72 -12.55 -11.94 9.04
C GLN A 72 -12.39 -10.46 9.39
N GLY A 73 -12.14 -9.60 8.39
CA GLY A 73 -11.97 -8.17 8.62
C GLY A 73 -10.58 -7.75 9.06
N ILE A 74 -9.63 -8.67 9.14
CA ILE A 74 -8.27 -8.36 9.60
C ILE A 74 -7.57 -7.43 8.62
N GLY A 75 -7.66 -7.72 7.30
CA GLY A 75 -7.06 -6.88 6.27
C GLY A 75 -7.63 -5.47 6.30
N SER A 76 -8.95 -5.33 6.43
CA SER A 76 -9.61 -4.02 6.49
C SER A 76 -9.20 -3.25 7.74
N ALA A 77 -9.07 -3.91 8.88
CA ALA A 77 -8.60 -3.26 10.11
C ALA A 77 -7.16 -2.77 9.95
N LEU A 78 -6.30 -3.57 9.29
CA LEU A 78 -4.92 -3.17 9.02
C LEU A 78 -4.86 -1.96 8.09
N VAL A 79 -5.67 -1.94 7.03
CA VAL A 79 -5.72 -0.80 6.12
C VAL A 79 -6.13 0.47 6.86
N ARG A 80 -7.21 0.42 7.65
CA ARG A 80 -7.68 1.59 8.39
C ARG A 80 -6.64 2.09 9.40
N ALA A 81 -6.03 1.19 10.15
CA ALA A 81 -5.00 1.56 11.11
C ALA A 81 -3.77 2.15 10.41
N GLY A 82 -3.37 1.58 9.27
CA GLY A 82 -2.24 2.08 8.50
C GLY A 82 -2.49 3.46 7.92
N LEU A 83 -3.69 3.73 7.41
CA LEU A 83 -4.05 5.05 6.89
C LEU A 83 -4.00 6.11 8.00
N GLU A 84 -4.45 5.78 9.21
CA GLU A 84 -4.34 6.70 10.36
C GLU A 84 -2.89 6.98 10.72
N ARG A 85 -2.02 5.97 10.66
CA ARG A 85 -0.58 6.17 10.93
C ARG A 85 0.05 7.07 9.87
N CYS A 86 -0.29 6.90 8.60
CA CYS A 86 0.19 7.76 7.52
C CYS A 86 -0.23 9.22 7.78
N ARG A 87 -1.49 9.42 8.16
CA ARG A 87 -1.99 10.76 8.48
C ARG A 87 -1.23 11.36 9.67
N ALA A 88 -0.99 10.58 10.70
CA ALA A 88 -0.26 11.03 11.89
C ALA A 88 1.18 11.41 11.57
N LEU A 89 1.80 10.78 10.58
CA LEU A 89 3.16 11.09 10.12
C LEU A 89 3.20 12.32 9.21
N GLY A 90 2.06 12.93 8.89
CA GLY A 90 2.00 14.12 8.06
C GLY A 90 1.87 13.85 6.57
N TYR A 91 1.59 12.62 6.18
CA TYR A 91 1.34 12.29 4.77
C TYR A 91 -0.05 12.74 4.37
N GLY A 92 -0.17 13.30 3.17
CA GLY A 92 -1.42 13.88 2.70
C GLY A 92 -2.21 12.98 1.77
N ALA A 93 -1.61 11.90 1.29
CA ALA A 93 -2.27 10.97 0.37
C ALA A 93 -1.65 9.59 0.42
N ASP A 94 -2.43 8.61 -0.03
CA ASP A 94 -1.99 7.24 -0.25
C ASP A 94 -2.38 6.79 -1.65
N VAL A 95 -1.57 5.90 -2.22
CA VAL A 95 -1.88 5.23 -3.48
C VAL A 95 -1.82 3.73 -3.27
N VAL A 96 -2.60 2.99 -4.07
CA VAL A 96 -2.61 1.54 -4.03
C VAL A 96 -2.88 0.99 -5.43
N LEU A 97 -2.18 -0.10 -5.73
CA LEU A 97 -2.45 -0.92 -6.91
C LEU A 97 -3.17 -2.18 -6.41
N GLY A 98 -4.46 -2.30 -6.65
CA GLY A 98 -5.22 -3.38 -6.07
C GLY A 98 -6.61 -3.54 -6.65
N HIS A 99 -7.43 -4.33 -5.97
CA HIS A 99 -8.77 -4.65 -6.45
C HIS A 99 -9.70 -3.43 -6.43
N PRO A 100 -10.29 -3.06 -7.56
CA PRO A 100 -11.17 -1.89 -7.62
C PRO A 100 -12.49 -2.07 -6.88
N GLU A 101 -12.81 -3.31 -6.46
CA GLU A 101 -14.01 -3.60 -5.69
C GLU A 101 -13.78 -3.50 -4.18
N TYR A 102 -12.52 -3.51 -3.75
CA TYR A 102 -12.17 -3.57 -2.33
C TYR A 102 -11.78 -2.21 -1.76
N TYR A 103 -10.84 -1.53 -2.41
CA TYR A 103 -10.25 -0.31 -1.85
C TYR A 103 -11.18 0.90 -1.81
N PRO A 104 -12.20 1.03 -2.70
CA PRO A 104 -13.13 2.15 -2.56
C PRO A 104 -13.87 2.23 -1.22
N ARG A 105 -13.99 1.13 -0.51
CA ARG A 105 -14.61 1.13 0.84
C ARG A 105 -13.84 1.99 1.84
N PHE A 106 -12.57 2.29 1.57
CA PHE A 106 -11.74 3.15 2.42
C PHE A 106 -11.69 4.59 1.90
N GLY A 107 -12.33 4.87 0.78
CA GLY A 107 -12.32 6.18 0.14
C GLY A 107 -11.39 6.33 -1.05
N PHE A 108 -10.69 5.26 -1.44
CA PHE A 108 -9.85 5.29 -2.64
C PHE A 108 -10.70 5.46 -3.90
N VAL A 109 -10.20 6.23 -4.84
CA VAL A 109 -10.81 6.44 -6.16
C VAL A 109 -9.74 6.25 -7.22
N PRO A 110 -10.11 5.99 -8.49
CA PRO A 110 -9.10 5.88 -9.55
C PRO A 110 -8.20 7.11 -9.57
N SER A 111 -6.89 6.89 -9.57
CA SER A 111 -5.90 7.97 -9.46
C SER A 111 -5.94 8.92 -10.65
N VAL A 112 -6.46 8.47 -11.79
CA VAL A 112 -6.61 9.32 -12.99
C VAL A 112 -7.52 10.51 -12.73
N ARG A 113 -8.39 10.45 -11.74
CA ARG A 113 -9.21 11.60 -11.34
C ARG A 113 -8.36 12.79 -10.87
N PHE A 114 -7.14 12.52 -10.42
CA PHE A 114 -6.19 13.54 -10.00
C PHE A 114 -5.10 13.79 -11.04
N GLY A 115 -5.19 13.14 -12.21
CA GLY A 115 -4.13 13.23 -13.22
C GLY A 115 -2.89 12.40 -12.88
N ILE A 116 -3.00 11.46 -11.95
CA ILE A 116 -1.90 10.64 -11.47
C ILE A 116 -2.01 9.25 -12.09
N ARG A 117 -0.87 8.73 -12.56
CA ARG A 117 -0.80 7.41 -13.20
C ARG A 117 0.24 6.54 -12.51
N SER A 118 0.08 5.23 -12.67
CA SER A 118 1.08 4.26 -12.26
C SER A 118 2.20 4.18 -13.29
N ALA A 119 3.41 3.84 -12.80
CA ALA A 119 4.52 3.47 -13.68
C ALA A 119 4.29 2.10 -14.33
N TYR A 120 3.37 1.30 -13.80
CA TYR A 120 3.03 0.00 -14.36
C TYR A 120 1.93 0.14 -15.40
N ASP A 121 1.96 -0.74 -16.41
CA ASP A 121 0.91 -0.78 -17.45
C ASP A 121 -0.26 -1.59 -16.91
N VAL A 122 -1.22 -0.91 -16.31
CA VAL A 122 -2.38 -1.53 -15.68
C VAL A 122 -3.66 -0.76 -16.06
N PRO A 123 -4.84 -1.40 -15.93
CA PRO A 123 -6.11 -0.68 -16.12
C PRO A 123 -6.23 0.48 -15.14
N ASP A 124 -6.90 1.56 -15.56
CA ASP A 124 -7.04 2.77 -14.77
C ASP A 124 -7.76 2.54 -13.43
N ASP A 125 -8.67 1.58 -13.38
CA ASP A 125 -9.48 1.36 -12.19
C ASP A 125 -8.75 0.58 -11.07
N VAL A 126 -7.60 -0.04 -11.37
CA VAL A 126 -6.85 -0.78 -10.34
C VAL A 126 -5.77 0.06 -9.65
N PHE A 127 -5.42 1.21 -10.19
CA PHE A 127 -4.51 2.14 -9.53
C PHE A 127 -5.31 3.27 -8.93
N MET A 128 -5.32 3.35 -7.61
CA MET A 128 -6.23 4.21 -6.87
C MET A 128 -5.46 5.13 -5.93
N ALA A 129 -6.07 6.28 -5.63
CA ALA A 129 -5.50 7.24 -4.71
C ALA A 129 -6.55 7.68 -3.69
N LEU A 130 -6.07 8.04 -2.49
CA LEU A 130 -6.88 8.53 -1.40
C LEU A 130 -6.23 9.79 -0.85
N GLU A 131 -6.99 10.89 -0.79
CA GLU A 131 -6.53 12.08 -0.08
C GLU A 131 -6.77 11.89 1.42
N LEU A 132 -5.67 11.91 2.20
CA LEU A 132 -5.75 11.92 3.66
C LEU A 132 -6.07 13.32 4.17
N ARG A 133 -5.72 14.34 3.37
CA ARG A 133 -6.11 15.74 3.59
C ARG A 133 -6.89 16.19 2.38
N ALA A 134 -8.08 16.76 2.62
CA ALA A 134 -8.93 17.21 1.53
C ALA A 134 -8.19 18.21 0.63
N GLY A 135 -8.24 17.98 -0.69
CA GLY A 135 -7.62 18.84 -1.67
C GLY A 135 -6.11 18.66 -1.84
N TYR A 136 -5.49 17.75 -1.12
CA TYR A 136 -4.04 17.58 -1.13
C TYR A 136 -3.48 17.28 -2.52
N LEU A 137 -4.21 16.51 -3.31
CA LEU A 137 -3.79 16.13 -4.66
C LEU A 137 -4.31 17.09 -5.75
N GLN A 138 -4.94 18.19 -5.36
CA GLN A 138 -5.41 19.18 -6.34
C GLN A 138 -4.22 19.79 -7.08
N GLY A 139 -4.26 19.73 -8.40
CA GLY A 139 -3.17 20.23 -9.24
C GLY A 139 -2.00 19.26 -9.40
N ALA A 140 -2.05 18.12 -8.73
CA ALA A 140 -1.05 17.09 -8.93
C ALA A 140 -1.24 16.45 -10.29
N ALA A 141 -0.15 16.02 -10.92
CA ALA A 141 -0.21 15.30 -12.18
C ALA A 141 1.12 14.61 -12.41
N GLY A 142 1.08 13.44 -13.04
CA GLY A 142 2.30 12.74 -13.39
C GLY A 142 2.21 11.26 -13.09
N VAL A 143 3.38 10.63 -13.04
CA VAL A 143 3.53 9.19 -12.84
C VAL A 143 4.17 8.93 -11.50
N ILE A 144 3.52 8.13 -10.65
CA ILE A 144 4.04 7.76 -9.34
C ILE A 144 5.27 6.88 -9.52
N ARG A 145 6.29 7.17 -8.72
CA ARG A 145 7.51 6.37 -8.60
C ARG A 145 7.53 5.68 -7.26
N TYR A 146 7.56 4.35 -7.30
CA TYR A 146 7.70 3.55 -6.10
C TYR A 146 9.16 3.46 -5.67
N HIS A 147 9.38 3.04 -4.42
CA HIS A 147 10.71 2.73 -3.91
C HIS A 147 11.40 1.69 -4.81
N ASP A 148 12.74 1.77 -4.94
CA ASP A 148 13.51 0.88 -5.81
C ASP A 148 13.29 -0.60 -5.51
N ALA A 149 12.98 -0.95 -4.26
CA ALA A 149 12.71 -2.34 -3.89
C ALA A 149 11.57 -2.96 -4.71
N PHE A 150 10.58 -2.15 -5.14
CA PHE A 150 9.47 -2.63 -5.96
C PHE A 150 9.88 -2.98 -7.39
N GLY A 151 11.03 -2.50 -7.86
CA GLY A 151 11.55 -2.83 -9.18
C GLY A 151 12.34 -4.13 -9.25
N ARG A 152 12.49 -4.84 -8.14
CA ARG A 152 13.33 -6.02 -8.04
C ARG A 152 12.62 -7.33 -8.35
N GLY A 153 11.33 -7.30 -8.67
CA GLY A 153 10.56 -8.50 -8.97
C GLY A 153 9.16 -8.15 -9.44
N ASP A 154 8.43 -9.19 -9.83
CA ASP A 154 7.04 -9.03 -10.25
C ASP A 154 6.17 -8.77 -9.03
N LEU A 155 5.34 -7.75 -9.11
CA LEU A 155 4.40 -7.39 -8.05
C LEU A 155 2.99 -7.58 -8.55
N ASP A 156 2.20 -8.35 -7.80
CA ASP A 156 0.77 -8.43 -8.02
C ASP A 156 0.08 -7.26 -7.31
N PRO A 157 -1.13 -6.86 -7.76
CA PRO A 157 -1.91 -5.85 -7.04
C PRO A 157 -2.10 -6.22 -5.58
N ALA A 158 -2.06 -5.22 -4.70
CA ALA A 158 -2.30 -5.42 -3.27
C ALA A 158 -3.75 -5.85 -3.04
N THR A 159 -3.96 -6.78 -2.13
CA THR A 159 -5.30 -7.34 -1.84
C THR A 159 -5.74 -7.13 -0.41
#